data_c1737b90392a1c1f3ef20ba6e1166be7
#
_entry.id   c1737b90392a1c1f3ef20ba6e1166be7
#
_cell.length_a   1.000
_cell.length_b   1.000
_cell.length_c   1.000
_cell.angle_alpha   90.00
_cell.angle_beta   90.00
_cell.angle_gamma   90.00
#
_symmetry.space_group_name_H-M   'P 1'
#
loop_
_entity.id
_entity.type
_entity.pdbx_description
1 polymer ?
#
loop_
_entity_poly.entity_id
_entity_poly.type
_entity_poly.pdbx_seq_one_letter_code
_entity_poly.pdbx_strand_id
1 'polypeptide(L)'
;MKKLACLSLALTFLAVAAGGAALAPAPVAAQAKTIVWNLPTVAAPTYYHTVNYNAFAAKLKEKSGGRMEIRVHPASSLYPGPELIPAVLDGRSAVGTVLASYLTDVLLEMGPLELPFMTSSIEEHKKAALQLRPFYTEMLAKKGLKLLSINTWPSQQIFSSVPIRTVADWKGKKIRVYGADSANVTRLLGGSPVNIAFGEVYSALEKKTVDGAMTSATNAEPMKFFEVAKFLDYWYLAGAAQEWLVANQKAWDGLPKDLQQAVMDALKDSNLEEKEWQDAAAAEERTRKRLPELGMTIVDPSKEEMAKARQIAKAAWDTWLQRTGPDGKRGLELALQALGR
;
A
#
# COMPACT_ATOMS: atom_id res chain seq x y z
N MET A 1 -106.23 -12.90 21.53
CA MET A 1 -106.07 -13.51 22.88
C MET A 1 -104.62 -13.37 23.28
N LYS A 2 -104.39 -12.90 24.49
CA LYS A 2 -103.13 -12.77 25.26
C LYS A 2 -102.21 -11.65 24.85
N LYS A 3 -102.32 -10.59 25.66
CA LYS A 3 -101.39 -9.47 25.90
C LYS A 3 -100.13 -9.95 26.59
N LEU A 4 -99.00 -9.44 26.20
CA LEU A 4 -97.85 -9.45 27.08
C LEU A 4 -97.20 -8.04 27.08
N ALA A 5 -96.95 -7.59 28.27
CA ALA A 5 -96.51 -6.27 28.60
C ALA A 5 -95.00 -6.07 28.34
N CYS A 6 -94.64 -4.88 27.84
CA CYS A 6 -93.26 -4.39 27.79
C CYS A 6 -92.83 -3.87 29.17
N LEU A 7 -91.70 -4.36 29.68
CA LEU A 7 -90.98 -3.81 30.82
C LEU A 7 -89.76 -3.06 30.27
N SER A 8 -89.74 -1.78 30.41
CA SER A 8 -88.65 -0.90 30.05
C SER A 8 -87.59 -0.90 31.16
N LEU A 9 -86.40 -1.38 30.82
CA LEU A 9 -85.24 -1.28 31.71
C LEU A 9 -84.33 -0.16 31.17
N ALA A 10 -84.23 0.94 31.91
CA ALA A 10 -83.32 2.04 31.61
C ALA A 10 -81.89 1.67 32.09
N LEU A 11 -80.96 1.45 31.16
CA LEU A 11 -79.54 1.32 31.49
C LEU A 11 -78.88 2.69 31.34
N THR A 12 -78.39 3.23 32.45
CA THR A 12 -77.55 4.41 32.52
C THR A 12 -76.12 4.05 32.08
N PHE A 13 -75.68 4.54 30.92
CA PHE A 13 -74.29 4.41 30.50
C PHE A 13 -73.43 5.51 31.16
N LEU A 14 -72.51 5.10 32.03
CA LEU A 14 -71.46 5.93 32.59
C LEU A 14 -70.32 5.97 31.54
N ALA A 15 -70.11 7.07 30.83
CA ALA A 15 -69.02 7.29 29.92
C ALA A 15 -67.73 7.57 30.70
N VAL A 16 -66.83 6.56 30.78
CA VAL A 16 -65.43 6.77 31.24
C VAL A 16 -64.66 7.32 30.06
N ALA A 17 -64.29 8.57 30.07
CA ALA A 17 -63.37 9.19 29.12
C ALA A 17 -61.94 8.76 29.49
N ALA A 18 -61.48 7.64 28.90
CA ALA A 18 -60.05 7.26 28.90
C ALA A 18 -59.30 8.18 27.93
N GLY A 19 -58.58 9.17 28.50
CA GLY A 19 -57.66 10.00 27.76
C GLY A 19 -56.48 9.17 27.23
N GLY A 20 -56.61 8.65 26.00
CA GLY A 20 -55.51 8.05 25.27
C GLY A 20 -54.55 9.13 24.82
N ALA A 21 -53.46 9.34 25.56
CA ALA A 21 -52.31 10.07 25.05
C ALA A 21 -51.72 9.25 23.89
N ALA A 22 -52.02 9.67 22.65
CA ALA A 22 -51.36 9.12 21.46
C ALA A 22 -49.86 9.47 21.57
N LEU A 23 -49.03 8.49 21.91
CA LEU A 23 -47.59 8.59 21.78
C LEU A 23 -47.31 8.82 20.27
N ALA A 24 -46.99 10.05 19.91
CA ALA A 24 -46.48 10.36 18.57
C ALA A 24 -45.25 9.48 18.32
N PRO A 25 -45.18 8.78 17.17
CA PRO A 25 -44.01 8.01 16.86
C PRO A 25 -42.81 8.95 16.87
N ALA A 26 -41.74 8.56 17.61
CA ALA A 26 -40.49 9.28 17.61
C ALA A 26 -40.03 9.45 16.15
N PRO A 27 -39.53 10.63 15.76
CA PRO A 27 -39.03 10.84 14.41
C PRO A 27 -37.99 9.78 14.11
N VAL A 28 -38.26 8.93 13.13
CA VAL A 28 -37.27 8.02 12.57
C VAL A 28 -36.13 8.92 12.06
N ALA A 29 -35.03 8.96 12.81
CA ALA A 29 -33.85 9.72 12.39
C ALA A 29 -33.52 9.23 10.98
N ALA A 30 -33.59 10.13 10.01
CA ALA A 30 -33.23 9.81 8.64
C ALA A 30 -31.82 9.21 8.67
N GLN A 31 -31.71 7.94 8.30
CA GLN A 31 -30.44 7.23 8.31
C GLN A 31 -29.49 7.98 7.36
N ALA A 32 -28.50 8.67 7.92
CA ALA A 32 -27.54 9.43 7.14
C ALA A 32 -26.89 8.48 6.12
N LYS A 33 -26.86 8.89 4.86
CA LYS A 33 -26.29 8.08 3.77
C LYS A 33 -24.86 7.67 4.13
N THR A 34 -24.58 6.38 4.13
CA THR A 34 -23.24 5.85 4.38
C THR A 34 -22.25 6.43 3.36
N ILE A 35 -21.16 7.00 3.84
CA ILE A 35 -20.05 7.47 3.00
C ILE A 35 -19.22 6.26 2.62
N VAL A 36 -19.05 6.02 1.32
CA VAL A 36 -18.26 4.88 0.81
C VAL A 36 -17.02 5.42 0.10
N TRP A 37 -15.85 4.97 0.55
CA TRP A 37 -14.59 5.21 -0.13
C TRP A 37 -14.06 3.92 -0.74
N ASN A 38 -13.59 3.99 -1.99
CA ASN A 38 -12.96 2.87 -2.67
C ASN A 38 -11.44 2.98 -2.50
N LEU A 39 -10.82 1.91 -1.98
CA LEU A 39 -9.36 1.81 -1.78
C LEU A 39 -8.78 0.87 -2.83
N PRO A 40 -8.24 1.37 -3.93
CA PRO A 40 -7.54 0.57 -4.92
C PRO A 40 -6.14 0.18 -4.43
N THR A 41 -5.73 -1.06 -4.73
CA THR A 41 -4.37 -1.54 -4.50
C THR A 41 -3.95 -2.53 -5.58
N VAL A 42 -2.63 -2.60 -5.86
CA VAL A 42 -2.05 -3.61 -6.77
C VAL A 42 -1.91 -4.97 -6.09
N ALA A 43 -1.97 -5.02 -4.76
CA ALA A 43 -1.80 -6.24 -3.98
C ALA A 43 -2.86 -7.29 -4.31
N ALA A 44 -2.45 -8.56 -4.41
CA ALA A 44 -3.37 -9.67 -4.61
C ALA A 44 -4.35 -9.82 -3.43
N PRO A 45 -5.53 -10.45 -3.62
CA PRO A 45 -6.53 -10.59 -2.54
C PRO A 45 -6.00 -11.26 -1.27
N THR A 46 -5.07 -12.19 -1.40
CA THR A 46 -4.48 -12.96 -0.30
C THR A 46 -3.20 -12.34 0.26
N TYR A 47 -2.72 -11.26 -0.35
CA TYR A 47 -1.49 -10.59 0.09
C TYR A 47 -1.75 -9.78 1.36
N TYR A 48 -0.75 -9.68 2.25
CA TYR A 48 -0.93 -9.07 3.57
C TYR A 48 -1.47 -7.63 3.52
N HIS A 49 -1.08 -6.81 2.53
CA HIS A 49 -1.65 -5.47 2.35
C HIS A 49 -3.17 -5.50 2.23
N THR A 50 -3.70 -6.36 1.34
CA THR A 50 -5.15 -6.47 1.15
C THR A 50 -5.85 -6.96 2.42
N VAL A 51 -5.26 -7.93 3.12
CA VAL A 51 -5.79 -8.46 4.39
C VAL A 51 -5.81 -7.36 5.45
N ASN A 52 -4.74 -6.60 5.59
CA ASN A 52 -4.63 -5.51 6.56
C ASN A 52 -5.56 -4.34 6.23
N TYR A 53 -5.71 -3.97 4.95
CA TYR A 53 -6.67 -2.95 4.53
C TYR A 53 -8.11 -3.37 4.80
N ASN A 54 -8.46 -4.65 4.61
CA ASN A 54 -9.78 -5.17 4.97
C ASN A 54 -10.01 -5.14 6.49
N ALA A 55 -8.99 -5.44 7.30
CA ALA A 55 -9.08 -5.32 8.76
C ALA A 55 -9.29 -3.86 9.20
N PHE A 56 -8.56 -2.92 8.60
CA PHE A 56 -8.77 -1.48 8.80
C PHE A 56 -10.19 -1.05 8.39
N ALA A 57 -10.67 -1.48 7.22
CA ALA A 57 -12.00 -1.18 6.73
C ALA A 57 -13.10 -1.70 7.67
N ALA A 58 -12.95 -2.90 8.22
CA ALA A 58 -13.86 -3.46 9.22
C ALA A 58 -13.88 -2.63 10.51
N LYS A 59 -12.71 -2.21 11.00
CA LYS A 59 -12.59 -1.33 12.17
C LYS A 59 -13.22 0.04 11.92
N LEU A 60 -13.03 0.62 10.74
CA LEU A 60 -13.68 1.89 10.40
C LEU A 60 -15.19 1.78 10.39
N LYS A 61 -15.75 0.71 9.83
CA LYS A 61 -17.19 0.47 9.85
C LYS A 61 -17.71 0.37 11.28
N GLU A 62 -17.00 -0.33 12.16
CA GLU A 62 -17.31 -0.42 13.61
C GLU A 62 -17.26 0.97 14.27
N LYS A 63 -16.14 1.69 14.14
CA LYS A 63 -15.90 3.01 14.80
C LYS A 63 -16.86 4.09 14.31
N SER A 64 -17.27 4.04 13.06
CA SER A 64 -18.20 5.00 12.48
C SER A 64 -19.68 4.67 12.75
N GLY A 65 -19.98 3.55 13.42
CA GLY A 65 -21.35 3.04 13.54
C GLY A 65 -22.01 2.74 12.19
N GLY A 66 -21.22 2.30 11.20
CA GLY A 66 -21.69 2.01 9.83
C GLY A 66 -21.89 3.24 8.95
N ARG A 67 -21.59 4.45 9.43
CA ARG A 67 -21.74 5.70 8.65
C ARG A 67 -20.64 5.89 7.60
N MET A 68 -19.52 5.16 7.71
CA MET A 68 -18.45 5.15 6.74
C MET A 68 -17.99 3.73 6.44
N GLU A 69 -17.71 3.47 5.16
CA GLU A 69 -17.23 2.18 4.66
C GLU A 69 -16.07 2.40 3.71
N ILE A 70 -15.01 1.59 3.84
CA ILE A 70 -13.97 1.46 2.83
C ILE A 70 -14.16 0.13 2.12
N ARG A 71 -14.16 0.18 0.77
CA ARG A 71 -14.17 -1.00 -0.10
C ARG A 71 -12.80 -1.17 -0.72
N VAL A 72 -12.12 -2.23 -0.34
CA VAL A 72 -10.79 -2.56 -0.88
C VAL A 72 -10.95 -3.21 -2.25
N HIS A 73 -10.21 -2.70 -3.25
CA HIS A 73 -10.18 -3.19 -4.63
C HIS A 73 -8.79 -3.74 -4.95
N PRO A 74 -8.56 -5.05 -4.73
CA PRO A 74 -7.25 -5.67 -4.89
C PRO A 74 -6.90 -5.94 -6.36
N ALA A 75 -5.65 -6.37 -6.60
CA ALA A 75 -5.13 -6.85 -7.87
C ALA A 75 -5.37 -5.88 -9.05
N SER A 76 -5.24 -4.58 -8.79
CA SER A 76 -5.48 -3.53 -9.80
C SER A 76 -6.89 -3.54 -10.42
N SER A 77 -7.89 -4.10 -9.71
CA SER A 77 -9.26 -4.28 -10.24
C SER A 77 -10.00 -2.97 -10.49
N LEU A 78 -9.59 -1.86 -9.84
CA LEU A 78 -10.21 -0.55 -10.03
C LEU A 78 -9.33 0.36 -10.91
N TYR A 79 -8.01 0.39 -10.63
CA TYR A 79 -7.02 1.15 -11.40
C TYR A 79 -5.73 0.33 -11.54
N PRO A 80 -5.06 0.35 -12.71
CA PRO A 80 -3.72 -0.20 -12.87
C PRO A 80 -2.71 0.57 -12.01
N GLY A 81 -1.58 -0.05 -11.65
CA GLY A 81 -0.58 0.53 -10.76
C GLY A 81 -0.20 1.99 -11.04
N PRO A 82 0.19 2.35 -12.29
CA PRO A 82 0.55 3.73 -12.64
C PRO A 82 -0.59 4.75 -12.47
N GLU A 83 -1.85 4.32 -12.46
CA GLU A 83 -3.03 5.18 -12.30
C GLU A 83 -3.42 5.42 -10.84
N LEU A 84 -2.84 4.69 -9.86
CA LEU A 84 -3.19 4.82 -8.43
C LEU A 84 -2.93 6.24 -7.92
N ILE A 85 -1.75 6.79 -8.22
CA ILE A 85 -1.35 8.13 -7.79
C ILE A 85 -2.21 9.22 -8.47
N PRO A 86 -2.37 9.23 -9.81
CA PRO A 86 -3.30 10.14 -10.46
C PRO A 86 -4.72 10.08 -9.92
N ALA A 87 -5.26 8.88 -9.68
CA ALA A 87 -6.64 8.71 -9.22
C ALA A 87 -6.91 9.34 -7.84
N VAL A 88 -5.94 9.28 -6.91
CA VAL A 88 -6.11 9.92 -5.60
C VAL A 88 -5.82 11.41 -5.66
N LEU A 89 -4.88 11.86 -6.49
CA LEU A 89 -4.56 13.29 -6.67
C LEU A 89 -5.74 14.08 -7.25
N ASP A 90 -6.39 13.56 -8.29
CA ASP A 90 -7.51 14.22 -8.97
C ASP A 90 -8.87 13.99 -8.29
N GLY A 91 -8.93 13.15 -7.25
CA GLY A 91 -10.13 12.87 -6.45
C GLY A 91 -11.07 11.83 -7.06
N ARG A 92 -10.70 11.13 -8.15
CA ARG A 92 -11.43 9.95 -8.64
C ARG A 92 -11.47 8.87 -7.56
N SER A 93 -10.44 8.80 -6.71
CA SER A 93 -10.44 8.00 -5.49
C SER A 93 -10.26 8.89 -4.26
N ALA A 94 -11.14 8.75 -3.26
CA ALA A 94 -11.06 9.51 -2.02
C ALA A 94 -9.93 9.02 -1.10
N VAL A 95 -9.54 7.76 -1.21
CA VAL A 95 -8.44 7.11 -0.49
C VAL A 95 -7.67 6.24 -1.47
N GLY A 96 -6.37 6.13 -1.31
CA GLY A 96 -5.55 5.32 -2.22
C GLY A 96 -4.15 5.09 -1.67
N THR A 97 -3.37 4.30 -2.40
CA THR A 97 -1.97 4.05 -2.09
C THR A 97 -1.06 4.81 -3.04
N VAL A 98 -0.04 5.44 -2.47
CA VAL A 98 1.09 6.02 -3.22
C VAL A 98 2.25 5.05 -3.05
N LEU A 99 2.47 4.22 -4.06
CA LEU A 99 3.58 3.25 -4.06
C LEU A 99 4.81 3.89 -4.70
N ALA A 100 5.94 3.84 -4.00
CA ALA A 100 7.18 4.48 -4.43
C ALA A 100 7.64 4.02 -5.83
N SER A 101 7.38 2.77 -6.20
CA SER A 101 7.68 2.25 -7.54
C SER A 101 6.96 2.94 -8.69
N TYR A 102 5.90 3.70 -8.38
CA TYR A 102 5.10 4.46 -9.36
C TYR A 102 5.23 5.98 -9.18
N LEU A 103 6.19 6.44 -8.37
CA LEU A 103 6.47 7.87 -8.25
C LEU A 103 6.84 8.46 -9.62
N THR A 104 6.21 9.57 -9.92
CA THR A 104 6.50 10.41 -11.10
C THR A 104 7.09 11.73 -10.64
N ASP A 105 7.41 12.62 -11.55
CA ASP A 105 7.94 13.96 -11.24
C ASP A 105 7.03 14.76 -10.28
N VAL A 106 5.77 14.37 -10.13
CA VAL A 106 4.81 15.04 -9.22
C VAL A 106 5.13 14.79 -7.75
N LEU A 107 5.68 13.61 -7.41
CA LEU A 107 5.97 13.17 -6.03
C LEU A 107 7.36 12.53 -5.92
N LEU A 108 8.24 12.78 -6.89
CA LEU A 108 9.55 12.11 -6.95
C LEU A 108 10.40 12.39 -5.70
N GLU A 109 10.25 13.58 -5.10
CA GLU A 109 10.94 13.99 -3.87
C GLU A 109 10.61 13.09 -2.66
N MET A 110 9.53 12.32 -2.72
CA MET A 110 9.14 11.37 -1.67
C MET A 110 10.01 10.11 -1.61
N GLY A 111 10.86 9.88 -2.61
CA GLY A 111 11.63 8.65 -2.79
C GLY A 111 13.08 8.62 -2.24
N PRO A 112 13.51 9.36 -1.19
CA PRO A 112 14.91 9.28 -0.77
C PRO A 112 15.32 7.90 -0.25
N LEU A 113 14.40 7.13 0.34
CA LEU A 113 14.67 5.77 0.80
C LEU A 113 14.62 4.71 -0.31
N GLU A 114 14.08 5.07 -1.49
CA GLU A 114 14.06 4.20 -2.68
C GLU A 114 15.38 4.24 -3.47
N LEU A 115 16.25 5.18 -3.13
CA LEU A 115 17.54 5.28 -3.79
C LEU A 115 18.32 3.96 -3.63
N PRO A 116 18.98 3.49 -4.69
CA PRO A 116 19.61 2.17 -4.67
C PRO A 116 20.57 2.02 -3.50
N PHE A 117 20.45 0.90 -2.79
CA PHE A 117 21.28 0.55 -1.62
C PHE A 117 21.22 1.55 -0.45
N MET A 118 20.15 2.37 -0.38
CA MET A 118 19.95 3.32 0.73
C MET A 118 19.78 2.58 2.06
N THR A 119 18.99 1.50 2.06
CA THR A 119 18.79 0.64 3.23
C THR A 119 19.14 -0.81 2.91
N SER A 120 19.48 -1.60 3.93
CA SER A 120 19.92 -2.99 3.80
C SER A 120 19.02 -3.99 4.53
N SER A 121 17.99 -3.51 5.20
CA SER A 121 16.97 -4.35 5.85
C SER A 121 15.65 -3.59 5.98
N ILE A 122 14.56 -4.33 6.23
CA ILE A 122 13.24 -3.76 6.50
C ILE A 122 13.26 -2.94 7.80
N GLU A 123 13.99 -3.38 8.82
CA GLU A 123 14.11 -2.68 10.11
C GLU A 123 14.81 -1.33 9.95
N GLU A 124 15.92 -1.30 9.21
CA GLU A 124 16.64 -0.06 8.90
C GLU A 124 15.74 0.90 8.11
N HIS A 125 15.02 0.38 7.11
CA HIS A 125 14.06 1.15 6.31
C HIS A 125 12.92 1.70 7.16
N LYS A 126 12.28 0.86 8.00
CA LYS A 126 11.22 1.26 8.93
C LYS A 126 11.66 2.42 9.81
N LYS A 127 12.83 2.27 10.48
CA LYS A 127 13.38 3.31 11.35
C LYS A 127 13.48 4.64 10.61
N ALA A 128 14.07 4.64 9.43
CA ALA A 128 14.24 5.86 8.64
C ALA A 128 12.89 6.41 8.15
N ALA A 129 12.01 5.57 7.60
CA ALA A 129 10.70 5.99 7.09
C ALA A 129 9.82 6.66 8.15
N LEU A 130 9.80 6.12 9.37
CA LEU A 130 9.03 6.71 10.47
C LEU A 130 9.64 8.05 10.95
N GLN A 131 10.96 8.23 10.90
CA GLN A 131 11.60 9.51 11.18
C GLN A 131 11.33 10.56 10.09
N LEU A 132 11.15 10.12 8.84
CA LEU A 132 10.79 11.00 7.72
C LEU A 132 9.27 11.34 7.69
N ARG A 133 8.45 10.86 8.60
CA ARG A 133 7.00 11.16 8.63
C ARG A 133 6.67 12.66 8.51
N PRO A 134 7.32 13.59 9.23
CA PRO A 134 7.04 15.02 9.07
C PRO A 134 7.30 15.50 7.64
N PHE A 135 8.39 15.05 7.02
CA PHE A 135 8.73 15.36 5.64
C PHE A 135 7.67 14.81 4.66
N TYR A 136 7.29 13.55 4.78
CA TYR A 136 6.26 12.94 3.93
C TYR A 136 4.90 13.64 4.09
N THR A 137 4.54 13.99 5.33
CA THR A 137 3.29 14.71 5.60
C THR A 137 3.26 16.06 4.89
N GLU A 138 4.36 16.82 4.94
CA GLU A 138 4.50 18.11 4.27
C GLU A 138 4.43 17.96 2.75
N MET A 139 5.20 17.02 2.16
CA MET A 139 5.24 16.82 0.71
C MET A 139 3.87 16.40 0.15
N LEU A 140 3.20 15.48 0.80
CA LEU A 140 1.86 15.04 0.43
C LEU A 140 0.84 16.18 0.56
N ALA A 141 0.91 16.97 1.65
CA ALA A 141 0.01 18.12 1.85
C ALA A 141 0.16 19.18 0.74
N LYS A 142 1.38 19.46 0.27
CA LYS A 142 1.64 20.35 -0.87
C LYS A 142 0.92 19.90 -2.15
N LYS A 143 0.62 18.61 -2.26
CA LYS A 143 -0.07 18.00 -3.40
C LYS A 143 -1.56 17.72 -3.15
N GLY A 144 -2.09 18.20 -2.02
CA GLY A 144 -3.49 18.01 -1.66
C GLY A 144 -3.82 16.58 -1.21
N LEU A 145 -2.87 15.90 -0.57
CA LEU A 145 -3.02 14.57 0.01
C LEU A 145 -2.80 14.60 1.52
N LYS A 146 -3.61 13.85 2.24
CA LYS A 146 -3.50 13.59 3.68
C LYS A 146 -2.81 12.25 3.90
N LEU A 147 -1.67 12.23 4.57
CA LEU A 147 -1.02 10.99 5.01
C LEU A 147 -1.86 10.30 6.09
N LEU A 148 -2.14 9.03 5.90
CA LEU A 148 -2.85 8.17 6.84
C LEU A 148 -1.92 7.14 7.49
N SER A 149 -1.09 6.45 6.69
CA SER A 149 -0.18 5.40 7.17
C SER A 149 1.05 5.33 6.29
N ILE A 150 2.19 4.90 6.87
CA ILE A 150 3.43 4.60 6.16
C ILE A 150 3.62 3.10 6.17
N ASN A 151 3.48 2.50 5.00
CA ASN A 151 3.50 1.07 4.79
C ASN A 151 4.73 0.68 3.97
N THR A 152 4.96 -0.62 3.80
CA THR A 152 6.12 -1.10 3.02
C THR A 152 5.85 -2.40 2.32
N TRP A 153 6.45 -2.56 1.14
CA TRP A 153 6.65 -3.82 0.47
C TRP A 153 8.02 -4.39 0.84
N PRO A 154 8.20 -5.72 0.79
CA PRO A 154 9.50 -6.34 1.01
C PRO A 154 10.55 -5.86 0.02
N SER A 155 11.82 -6.12 0.35
CA SER A 155 12.97 -5.69 -0.45
C SER A 155 12.92 -6.18 -1.90
N GLN A 156 13.48 -5.37 -2.82
CA GLN A 156 13.52 -5.67 -4.23
C GLN A 156 14.79 -6.44 -4.57
N GLN A 157 14.61 -7.61 -5.16
CA GLN A 157 15.65 -8.58 -5.50
C GLN A 157 15.60 -8.94 -6.99
N ILE A 158 16.48 -9.81 -7.44
CA ILE A 158 16.49 -10.29 -8.83
C ILE A 158 16.17 -11.78 -8.88
N PHE A 159 15.07 -12.13 -9.53
CA PHE A 159 14.83 -13.50 -9.99
C PHE A 159 15.58 -13.70 -11.29
N SER A 160 16.40 -14.75 -11.41
CA SER A 160 17.24 -14.94 -12.58
C SER A 160 17.34 -16.40 -13.03
N SER A 161 17.67 -16.61 -14.32
CA SER A 161 17.94 -17.92 -14.89
C SER A 161 19.39 -18.38 -14.66
N VAL A 162 20.30 -17.42 -14.40
CA VAL A 162 21.72 -17.63 -14.07
C VAL A 162 22.09 -16.75 -12.89
N PRO A 163 22.99 -17.18 -12.00
CA PRO A 163 23.28 -16.42 -10.79
C PRO A 163 24.00 -15.11 -11.12
N ILE A 164 23.62 -14.05 -10.40
CA ILE A 164 24.26 -12.72 -10.46
C ILE A 164 24.97 -12.49 -9.12
N ARG A 165 26.23 -12.97 -8.99
CA ARG A 165 27.00 -12.92 -7.73
C ARG A 165 27.87 -11.68 -7.61
N THR A 166 28.30 -11.13 -8.75
CA THR A 166 29.23 -10.00 -8.82
C THR A 166 28.65 -8.89 -9.68
N VAL A 167 29.18 -7.68 -9.55
CA VAL A 167 28.82 -6.57 -10.44
C VAL A 167 29.11 -6.92 -11.90
N ALA A 168 30.17 -7.69 -12.16
CA ALA A 168 30.51 -8.11 -13.53
C ALA A 168 29.44 -9.03 -14.17
N ASP A 169 28.71 -9.78 -13.38
CA ASP A 169 27.65 -10.70 -13.87
C ASP A 169 26.43 -9.96 -14.45
N TRP A 170 26.26 -8.69 -14.13
CA TRP A 170 25.19 -7.87 -14.70
C TRP A 170 25.40 -7.56 -16.17
N LYS A 171 26.67 -7.59 -16.64
CA LYS A 171 27.00 -7.19 -18.00
C LYS A 171 26.21 -7.99 -19.05
N GLY A 172 25.44 -7.23 -19.83
CA GLY A 172 24.65 -7.77 -20.93
C GLY A 172 23.38 -8.53 -20.52
N LYS A 173 23.08 -8.67 -19.23
CA LYS A 173 21.82 -9.31 -18.78
C LYS A 173 20.64 -8.42 -19.06
N LYS A 174 19.62 -8.99 -19.68
CA LYS A 174 18.30 -8.35 -19.85
C LYS A 174 17.51 -8.52 -18.58
N ILE A 175 17.31 -7.43 -17.84
CA ILE A 175 16.61 -7.45 -16.56
C ILE A 175 15.28 -6.72 -16.72
N ARG A 176 14.18 -7.41 -16.42
CA ARG A 176 12.87 -6.74 -16.29
C ARG A 176 12.92 -5.75 -15.15
N VAL A 177 12.45 -4.55 -15.43
CA VAL A 177 12.31 -3.45 -14.48
C VAL A 177 10.87 -2.94 -14.48
N TYR A 178 10.52 -2.12 -13.49
CA TYR A 178 9.14 -1.63 -13.30
C TYR A 178 9.01 -0.10 -13.42
N GLY A 179 10.12 0.60 -13.61
CA GLY A 179 10.11 2.06 -13.72
C GLY A 179 11.48 2.65 -14.09
N ALA A 180 11.54 3.97 -14.18
CA ALA A 180 12.72 4.69 -14.64
C ALA A 180 13.95 4.50 -13.72
N ASP A 181 13.74 4.53 -12.40
CA ASP A 181 14.83 4.42 -11.42
C ASP A 181 15.40 3.01 -11.37
N SER A 182 14.56 1.96 -11.43
CA SER A 182 15.00 0.57 -11.57
C SER A 182 15.72 0.32 -12.90
N ALA A 183 15.30 1.00 -13.97
CA ALA A 183 16.01 0.94 -15.25
C ALA A 183 17.38 1.63 -15.17
N ASN A 184 17.46 2.76 -14.49
CA ASN A 184 18.72 3.50 -14.32
C ASN A 184 19.76 2.68 -13.54
N VAL A 185 19.39 2.14 -12.37
CA VAL A 185 20.31 1.32 -11.58
C VAL A 185 20.76 0.06 -12.33
N THR A 186 19.84 -0.56 -13.08
CA THR A 186 20.20 -1.72 -13.93
C THR A 186 21.26 -1.36 -14.96
N ARG A 187 21.16 -0.22 -15.67
CA ARG A 187 22.18 0.26 -16.62
C ARG A 187 23.50 0.57 -15.94
N LEU A 188 23.46 1.24 -14.79
CA LEU A 188 24.67 1.57 -14.04
C LEU A 188 25.46 0.32 -13.62
N LEU A 189 24.75 -0.75 -13.26
CA LEU A 189 25.38 -2.04 -12.95
C LEU A 189 25.81 -2.82 -14.20
N GLY A 190 25.54 -2.34 -15.43
CA GLY A 190 25.94 -2.96 -16.67
C GLY A 190 24.89 -3.86 -17.33
N GLY A 191 23.70 -3.94 -16.76
CA GLY A 191 22.57 -4.68 -17.33
C GLY A 191 21.80 -3.90 -18.39
N SER A 192 20.93 -4.59 -19.11
CA SER A 192 20.02 -4.05 -20.12
C SER A 192 18.58 -4.08 -19.58
N PRO A 193 18.02 -2.93 -19.14
CA PRO A 193 16.68 -2.91 -18.57
C PRO A 193 15.60 -3.09 -19.63
N VAL A 194 14.58 -3.88 -19.34
CA VAL A 194 13.38 -4.08 -20.16
C VAL A 194 12.15 -3.77 -19.30
N ASN A 195 11.41 -2.73 -19.66
CA ASN A 195 10.21 -2.36 -18.90
C ASN A 195 9.05 -3.28 -19.30
N ILE A 196 8.56 -4.09 -18.35
CA ILE A 196 7.47 -5.07 -18.56
C ILE A 196 6.49 -4.94 -17.40
N ALA A 197 5.19 -4.94 -17.68
CA ALA A 197 4.13 -4.90 -16.68
C ALA A 197 4.21 -6.12 -15.76
N PHE A 198 3.83 -5.94 -14.47
CA PHE A 198 4.01 -7.00 -13.47
C PHE A 198 3.33 -8.33 -13.85
N GLY A 199 2.12 -8.28 -14.38
CA GLY A 199 1.37 -9.48 -14.80
C GLY A 199 2.01 -10.27 -15.94
N GLU A 200 2.97 -9.67 -16.68
CA GLU A 200 3.65 -10.29 -17.82
C GLU A 200 5.01 -10.89 -17.45
N VAL A 201 5.47 -10.70 -16.20
CA VAL A 201 6.83 -11.09 -15.76
C VAL A 201 7.04 -12.60 -15.84
N TYR A 202 6.07 -13.40 -15.41
CA TYR A 202 6.17 -14.87 -15.50
C TYR A 202 6.44 -15.32 -16.95
N SER A 203 5.61 -14.84 -17.89
CA SER A 203 5.75 -15.18 -19.31
C SER A 203 7.06 -14.67 -19.91
N ALA A 204 7.55 -13.52 -19.48
CA ALA A 204 8.84 -12.98 -19.95
C ALA A 204 10.04 -13.83 -19.49
N LEU A 205 10.02 -14.32 -18.25
CA LEU A 205 11.02 -15.27 -17.72
C LEU A 205 10.92 -16.64 -18.41
N GLU A 206 9.71 -17.19 -18.54
CA GLU A 206 9.44 -18.47 -19.18
C GLU A 206 9.95 -18.49 -20.62
N LYS A 207 9.64 -17.46 -21.41
CA LYS A 207 10.06 -17.32 -22.82
C LYS A 207 11.50 -16.85 -22.96
N LYS A 208 12.21 -16.61 -21.84
CA LYS A 208 13.59 -16.10 -21.84
C LYS A 208 13.74 -14.76 -22.60
N THR A 209 12.68 -13.96 -22.64
CA THR A 209 12.72 -12.58 -23.18
C THR A 209 13.62 -11.70 -22.33
N VAL A 210 13.71 -12.03 -21.04
CA VAL A 210 14.63 -11.45 -20.05
C VAL A 210 15.42 -12.58 -19.36
N ASP A 211 16.63 -12.25 -18.90
CA ASP A 211 17.50 -13.15 -18.13
C ASP A 211 17.14 -13.14 -16.64
N GLY A 212 16.50 -12.07 -16.21
CA GLY A 212 16.05 -11.90 -14.81
C GLY A 212 14.98 -10.84 -14.68
N ALA A 213 14.37 -10.78 -13.50
CA ALA A 213 13.32 -9.81 -13.18
C ALA A 213 13.54 -9.19 -11.80
N MET A 214 13.55 -7.86 -11.76
CA MET A 214 13.56 -7.11 -10.52
C MET A 214 12.14 -7.06 -9.94
N THR A 215 11.97 -7.60 -8.73
CA THR A 215 10.73 -7.54 -7.97
C THR A 215 10.96 -8.00 -6.53
N SER A 216 9.95 -7.89 -5.67
CA SER A 216 10.02 -8.40 -4.30
C SER A 216 10.17 -9.93 -4.27
N ALA A 217 11.05 -10.42 -3.38
CA ALA A 217 11.25 -11.86 -3.15
C ALA A 217 9.96 -12.61 -2.83
N THR A 218 9.04 -11.97 -2.09
CA THR A 218 7.76 -12.55 -1.67
C THR A 218 6.78 -12.82 -2.83
N ASN A 219 7.06 -12.32 -4.02
CA ASN A 219 6.29 -12.63 -5.22
C ASN A 219 6.60 -14.02 -5.81
N ALA A 220 7.63 -14.71 -5.29
CA ALA A 220 8.06 -16.02 -5.82
C ALA A 220 6.93 -17.06 -5.86
N GLU A 221 6.21 -17.23 -4.76
CA GLU A 221 5.14 -18.23 -4.67
C GLU A 221 3.85 -17.78 -5.37
N PRO A 222 3.28 -16.58 -5.09
CA PRO A 222 2.05 -16.13 -5.74
C PRO A 222 2.15 -16.07 -7.26
N MET A 223 3.32 -15.69 -7.78
CA MET A 223 3.59 -15.57 -9.22
C MET A 223 4.28 -16.80 -9.81
N LYS A 224 4.54 -17.83 -8.99
CA LYS A 224 5.20 -19.09 -9.37
C LYS A 224 6.56 -18.89 -10.05
N PHE A 225 7.31 -17.87 -9.66
CA PHE A 225 8.61 -17.56 -10.29
C PHE A 225 9.63 -18.68 -10.09
N PHE A 226 9.48 -19.53 -9.07
CA PHE A 226 10.29 -20.71 -8.86
C PHE A 226 10.21 -21.75 -10.01
N GLU A 227 9.15 -21.71 -10.84
CA GLU A 227 9.03 -22.58 -12.02
C GLU A 227 9.90 -22.09 -13.20
N VAL A 228 10.14 -20.77 -13.30
CA VAL A 228 10.76 -20.12 -14.48
C VAL A 228 12.08 -19.42 -14.17
N ALA A 229 12.44 -19.23 -12.91
CA ALA A 229 13.73 -18.71 -12.45
C ALA A 229 14.39 -19.71 -11.49
N LYS A 230 15.73 -19.89 -11.60
CA LYS A 230 16.47 -20.82 -10.75
C LYS A 230 17.15 -20.16 -9.56
N PHE A 231 17.36 -18.87 -9.63
CA PHE A 231 18.10 -18.10 -8.63
C PHE A 231 17.26 -16.93 -8.15
N LEU A 232 17.43 -16.62 -6.87
CA LEU A 232 17.03 -15.36 -6.27
C LEU A 232 18.28 -14.67 -5.73
N ASP A 233 18.69 -13.59 -6.40
CA ASP A 233 19.90 -12.85 -6.11
C ASP A 233 19.55 -11.65 -5.21
N TYR A 234 20.05 -11.69 -3.95
CA TYR A 234 19.74 -10.72 -2.90
C TYR A 234 20.64 -9.48 -2.97
N TRP A 235 20.42 -8.65 -3.99
CA TRP A 235 21.16 -7.40 -4.16
C TRP A 235 20.62 -6.22 -3.33
N TYR A 236 19.44 -6.33 -2.74
CA TYR A 236 18.79 -5.24 -2.00
C TYR A 236 18.79 -3.92 -2.80
N LEU A 237 18.42 -3.98 -4.06
CA LEU A 237 18.43 -2.84 -4.99
C LEU A 237 17.57 -1.68 -4.52
N ALA A 238 16.43 -1.98 -3.85
CA ALA A 238 15.75 -1.14 -2.90
C ALA A 238 15.56 -1.97 -1.64
N GLY A 239 15.96 -1.45 -0.47
CA GLY A 239 15.93 -2.18 0.80
C GLY A 239 14.54 -2.57 1.27
N ALA A 240 13.53 -1.82 0.85
CA ALA A 240 12.10 -2.08 0.89
C ALA A 240 11.46 -1.12 -0.11
N ALA A 241 10.25 -1.39 -0.59
CA ALA A 241 9.54 -0.42 -1.42
C ALA A 241 8.49 0.31 -0.56
N GLN A 242 8.67 1.61 -0.39
CA GLN A 242 7.80 2.45 0.42
C GLN A 242 6.40 2.54 -0.18
N GLU A 243 5.38 2.47 0.66
CA GLU A 243 4.00 2.77 0.29
C GLU A 243 3.37 3.70 1.34
N TRP A 244 2.63 4.69 0.89
CA TRP A 244 1.86 5.57 1.76
C TRP A 244 0.36 5.37 1.49
N LEU A 245 -0.41 5.07 2.54
CA LEU A 245 -1.85 5.18 2.48
C LEU A 245 -2.23 6.63 2.65
N VAL A 246 -2.98 7.18 1.71
CA VAL A 246 -3.33 8.60 1.68
C VAL A 246 -4.81 8.80 1.41
N ALA A 247 -5.36 9.92 1.87
CA ALA A 247 -6.66 10.41 1.43
C ALA A 247 -6.49 11.67 0.56
N ASN A 248 -7.35 11.85 -0.43
CA ASN A 248 -7.49 13.14 -1.09
C ASN A 248 -7.91 14.19 -0.07
N GLN A 249 -7.20 15.32 0.00
CA GLN A 249 -7.40 16.32 1.04
C GLN A 249 -8.83 16.89 1.04
N LYS A 250 -9.41 17.14 -0.14
CA LYS A 250 -10.79 17.64 -0.24
C LYS A 250 -11.80 16.62 0.26
N ALA A 251 -11.59 15.33 -0.08
CA ALA A 251 -12.45 14.26 0.43
C ALA A 251 -12.32 14.11 1.96
N TRP A 252 -11.10 14.25 2.50
CA TRP A 252 -10.85 14.25 3.94
C TRP A 252 -11.53 15.42 4.64
N ASP A 253 -11.37 16.64 4.13
CA ASP A 253 -11.93 17.87 4.72
C ASP A 253 -13.46 17.87 4.63
N GLY A 254 -14.04 17.19 3.65
CA GLY A 254 -15.48 17.00 3.50
C GLY A 254 -16.09 16.02 4.52
N LEU A 255 -15.28 15.26 5.25
CA LEU A 255 -15.79 14.38 6.30
C LEU A 255 -16.17 15.18 7.55
N PRO A 256 -17.29 14.85 8.22
CA PRO A 256 -17.57 15.29 9.59
C PRO A 256 -16.39 14.97 10.52
N LYS A 257 -16.14 15.82 11.50
CA LYS A 257 -14.99 15.69 12.42
C LYS A 257 -14.97 14.34 13.18
N ASP A 258 -16.12 13.86 13.57
CA ASP A 258 -16.27 12.57 14.24
C ASP A 258 -15.94 11.38 13.30
N LEU A 259 -16.20 11.49 11.99
CA LEU A 259 -15.78 10.48 11.01
C LEU A 259 -14.28 10.58 10.71
N GLN A 260 -13.69 11.79 10.68
CA GLN A 260 -12.23 11.93 10.61
C GLN A 260 -11.57 11.23 11.81
N GLN A 261 -12.14 11.42 13.02
CA GLN A 261 -11.65 10.76 14.24
C GLN A 261 -11.83 9.24 14.14
N ALA A 262 -12.99 8.76 13.65
CA ALA A 262 -13.24 7.34 13.47
C ALA A 262 -12.22 6.67 12.52
N VAL A 263 -11.77 7.38 11.46
CA VAL A 263 -10.69 6.89 10.57
C VAL A 263 -9.38 6.75 11.35
N MET A 264 -8.99 7.77 12.13
CA MET A 264 -7.75 7.73 12.90
C MET A 264 -7.79 6.66 14.00
N ASP A 265 -8.91 6.49 14.66
CA ASP A 265 -9.11 5.44 15.67
C ASP A 265 -9.08 4.04 15.04
N ALA A 266 -9.67 3.88 13.85
CA ALA A 266 -9.63 2.62 13.12
C ALA A 266 -8.21 2.25 12.66
N LEU A 267 -7.41 3.22 12.20
CA LEU A 267 -5.99 3.01 11.86
C LEU A 267 -5.20 2.53 13.08
N LYS A 268 -5.43 3.18 14.24
CA LYS A 268 -4.78 2.81 15.50
C LYS A 268 -5.22 1.43 15.98
N ASP A 269 -6.53 1.17 16.03
CA ASP A 269 -7.07 -0.07 16.61
C ASP A 269 -6.85 -1.30 15.70
N SER A 270 -6.75 -1.10 14.37
CA SER A 270 -6.31 -2.16 13.45
C SER A 270 -4.80 -2.39 13.50
N ASN A 271 -4.05 -1.45 14.14
CA ASN A 271 -2.59 -1.44 14.16
C ASN A 271 -1.99 -1.51 12.75
N LEU A 272 -2.66 -0.87 11.76
CA LEU A 272 -2.36 -1.06 10.34
C LEU A 272 -0.88 -0.86 10.03
N GLU A 273 -0.32 0.29 10.40
CA GLU A 273 1.07 0.63 10.08
C GLU A 273 2.07 -0.37 10.64
N GLU A 274 1.97 -0.70 11.91
CA GLU A 274 2.90 -1.65 12.54
C GLU A 274 2.78 -3.06 11.93
N LYS A 275 1.53 -3.50 11.64
CA LYS A 275 1.28 -4.80 11.00
C LYS A 275 1.88 -4.85 9.59
N GLU A 276 1.78 -3.79 8.81
CA GLU A 276 2.37 -3.72 7.48
C GLU A 276 3.89 -3.99 7.52
N TRP A 277 4.59 -3.39 8.47
CA TRP A 277 6.03 -3.61 8.66
C TRP A 277 6.35 -5.03 9.16
N GLN A 278 5.59 -5.53 10.14
CA GLN A 278 5.77 -6.87 10.69
C GLN A 278 5.50 -7.95 9.65
N ASP A 279 4.41 -7.81 8.89
CA ASP A 279 4.02 -8.78 7.88
C ASP A 279 5.00 -8.79 6.70
N ALA A 280 5.55 -7.62 6.31
CA ALA A 280 6.59 -7.52 5.30
C ALA A 280 7.87 -8.27 5.72
N ALA A 281 8.36 -8.03 6.94
CA ALA A 281 9.55 -8.70 7.47
C ALA A 281 9.33 -10.22 7.59
N ALA A 282 8.18 -10.63 8.15
CA ALA A 282 7.83 -12.04 8.28
C ALA A 282 7.65 -12.73 6.91
N ALA A 283 7.09 -12.04 5.92
CA ALA A 283 6.95 -12.56 4.57
C ALA A 283 8.31 -12.79 3.90
N GLU A 284 9.23 -11.83 4.03
CA GLU A 284 10.59 -11.96 3.49
C GLU A 284 11.34 -13.13 4.13
N GLU A 285 11.28 -13.25 5.44
CA GLU A 285 11.92 -14.37 6.16
C GLU A 285 11.33 -15.73 5.74
N ARG A 286 10.00 -15.85 5.67
CA ARG A 286 9.34 -17.08 5.21
C ARG A 286 9.76 -17.43 3.80
N THR A 287 9.77 -16.46 2.88
CA THR A 287 10.15 -16.66 1.49
C THR A 287 11.59 -17.16 1.39
N ARG A 288 12.52 -16.52 2.11
CA ARG A 288 13.93 -16.93 2.10
C ARG A 288 14.13 -18.38 2.56
N LYS A 289 13.36 -18.85 3.54
CA LYS A 289 13.37 -20.25 4.00
C LYS A 289 12.71 -21.19 2.99
N ARG A 290 11.61 -20.76 2.38
CA ARG A 290 10.76 -21.59 1.51
C ARG A 290 11.35 -21.84 0.12
N LEU A 291 12.03 -20.86 -0.48
CA LEU A 291 12.48 -20.93 -1.87
C LEU A 291 13.45 -22.08 -2.16
N PRO A 292 14.42 -22.44 -1.28
CA PRO A 292 15.26 -23.63 -1.47
C PRO A 292 14.44 -24.92 -1.55
N GLU A 293 13.35 -25.04 -0.78
CA GLU A 293 12.45 -26.21 -0.81
C GLU A 293 11.70 -26.32 -2.15
N LEU A 294 11.52 -25.17 -2.84
CA LEU A 294 10.91 -25.09 -4.17
C LEU A 294 11.94 -25.21 -5.31
N GLY A 295 13.19 -25.53 -4.98
CA GLY A 295 14.26 -25.76 -5.97
C GLY A 295 14.99 -24.51 -6.44
N MET A 296 14.77 -23.35 -5.80
CA MET A 296 15.53 -22.14 -6.09
C MET A 296 16.83 -22.07 -5.27
N THR A 297 17.87 -21.52 -5.86
CA THR A 297 19.11 -21.21 -5.16
C THR A 297 19.11 -19.73 -4.76
N ILE A 298 19.34 -19.47 -3.48
CA ILE A 298 19.55 -18.10 -2.97
C ILE A 298 21.01 -17.72 -3.20
N VAL A 299 21.23 -16.54 -3.75
CA VAL A 299 22.54 -15.96 -4.01
C VAL A 299 22.67 -14.69 -3.20
N ASP A 300 23.63 -14.66 -2.28
CA ASP A 300 24.00 -13.46 -1.52
C ASP A 300 25.32 -12.91 -2.12
N PRO A 301 25.30 -11.71 -2.73
CA PRO A 301 26.52 -11.05 -3.16
C PRO A 301 27.47 -10.78 -1.98
N SER A 302 28.76 -10.82 -2.20
CA SER A 302 29.73 -10.55 -1.12
C SER A 302 29.64 -9.08 -0.66
N LYS A 303 30.15 -8.79 0.55
CA LYS A 303 30.21 -7.42 1.07
C LYS A 303 30.97 -6.47 0.15
N GLU A 304 32.03 -6.98 -0.50
CA GLU A 304 32.86 -6.26 -1.46
C GLU A 304 32.06 -5.91 -2.72
N GLU A 305 31.29 -6.85 -3.25
CA GLU A 305 30.44 -6.61 -4.42
C GLU A 305 29.29 -5.65 -4.10
N MET A 306 28.70 -5.75 -2.91
CA MET A 306 27.72 -4.79 -2.44
C MET A 306 28.30 -3.38 -2.28
N ALA A 307 29.55 -3.25 -1.80
CA ALA A 307 30.22 -1.96 -1.70
C ALA A 307 30.53 -1.37 -3.11
N LYS A 308 30.96 -2.19 -4.08
CA LYS A 308 31.15 -1.76 -5.48
C LYS A 308 29.82 -1.29 -6.09
N ALA A 309 28.73 -2.06 -5.91
CA ALA A 309 27.43 -1.70 -6.42
C ALA A 309 26.92 -0.38 -5.85
N ARG A 310 27.08 -0.14 -4.53
CA ARG A 310 26.75 1.14 -3.88
C ARG A 310 27.53 2.31 -4.48
N GLN A 311 28.82 2.13 -4.71
CA GLN A 311 29.65 3.19 -5.30
C GLN A 311 29.19 3.54 -6.72
N ILE A 312 28.86 2.55 -7.53
CA ILE A 312 28.33 2.73 -8.89
C ILE A 312 26.98 3.44 -8.85
N ALA A 313 26.10 3.03 -7.92
CA ALA A 313 24.75 3.54 -7.81
C ALA A 313 24.65 5.00 -7.33
N LYS A 314 25.74 5.58 -6.78
CA LYS A 314 25.77 7.01 -6.41
C LYS A 314 25.39 7.93 -7.58
N ALA A 315 25.72 7.58 -8.80
CA ALA A 315 25.30 8.33 -9.98
C ALA A 315 23.76 8.39 -10.15
N ALA A 316 23.04 7.38 -9.67
CA ALA A 316 21.57 7.43 -9.65
C ALA A 316 21.06 8.44 -8.61
N TRP A 317 21.72 8.59 -7.47
CA TRP A 317 21.39 9.58 -6.45
C TRP A 317 21.57 11.01 -6.99
N ASP A 318 22.65 11.28 -7.69
CA ASP A 318 22.92 12.59 -8.30
C ASP A 318 21.86 12.93 -9.35
N THR A 319 21.47 11.97 -10.19
CA THR A 319 20.41 12.13 -11.16
C THR A 319 19.06 12.42 -10.49
N TRP A 320 18.75 11.70 -9.40
CA TRP A 320 17.52 11.91 -8.64
C TRP A 320 17.51 13.32 -7.98
N LEU A 321 18.63 13.75 -7.38
CA LEU A 321 18.77 15.09 -6.80
C LEU A 321 18.57 16.20 -7.83
N GLN A 322 19.08 16.04 -9.07
CA GLN A 322 18.88 17.01 -10.15
C GLN A 322 17.40 17.18 -10.51
N ARG A 323 16.62 16.08 -10.45
CA ARG A 323 15.18 16.08 -10.79
C ARG A 323 14.30 16.59 -9.63
N THR A 324 14.70 16.35 -8.40
CA THR A 324 13.88 16.65 -7.21
C THR A 324 14.18 17.99 -6.56
N GLY A 325 15.32 18.60 -6.89
CA GLY A 325 15.71 19.93 -6.41
C GLY A 325 15.82 20.02 -4.89
N PRO A 326 15.50 21.20 -4.30
CA PRO A 326 15.72 21.45 -2.86
C PRO A 326 14.94 20.50 -1.92
N ASP A 327 13.70 20.15 -2.26
CA ASP A 327 12.89 19.24 -1.43
C ASP A 327 13.49 17.83 -1.42
N GLY A 328 13.93 17.32 -2.58
CA GLY A 328 14.63 16.03 -2.65
C GLY A 328 15.95 16.05 -1.87
N LYS A 329 16.74 17.12 -1.99
CA LYS A 329 17.98 17.26 -1.21
C LYS A 329 17.71 17.20 0.30
N ARG A 330 16.70 17.94 0.77
CA ARG A 330 16.28 17.91 2.18
C ARG A 330 15.82 16.49 2.60
N GLY A 331 15.03 15.82 1.76
CA GLY A 331 14.59 14.44 2.00
C GLY A 331 15.76 13.48 2.12
N LEU A 332 16.77 13.59 1.25
CA LEU A 332 17.98 12.77 1.31
C LEU A 332 18.80 13.03 2.57
N GLU A 333 19.01 14.30 2.95
CA GLU A 333 19.73 14.66 4.18
C GLU A 333 19.03 14.07 5.41
N LEU A 334 17.70 14.18 5.50
CA LEU A 334 16.92 13.57 6.58
C LEU A 334 17.03 12.04 6.58
N ALA A 335 17.01 11.40 5.40
CA ALA A 335 17.16 9.95 5.28
C ALA A 335 18.54 9.50 5.77
N LEU A 336 19.62 10.16 5.34
CA LEU A 336 20.99 9.87 5.79
C LEU A 336 21.13 10.08 7.30
N GLN A 337 20.61 11.17 7.84
CA GLN A 337 20.60 11.43 9.28
C GLN A 337 19.87 10.32 10.06
N ALA A 338 18.69 9.90 9.58
CA ALA A 338 17.90 8.82 10.20
C ALA A 338 18.65 7.47 10.20
N LEU A 339 19.51 7.26 9.20
CA LEU A 339 20.37 6.08 9.04
C LEU A 339 21.71 6.20 9.77
N GLY A 340 22.02 7.37 10.37
CA GLY A 340 23.31 7.62 11.04
C GLY A 340 24.48 7.75 10.06
N ARG A 341 24.23 8.30 8.87
CA ARG A 341 25.19 8.45 7.77
C ARG A 341 25.40 9.90 7.37
#